data_d75f14150c70d0ca992c1d670eb490b0
#
_entry.id   d75f14150c70d0ca992c1d670eb490b0
#
_cell.length_a   1.000
_cell.length_b   1.000
_cell.length_c   1.000
_cell.angle_alpha   90.00
_cell.angle_beta   90.00
_cell.angle_gamma   90.00
#
_symmetry.space_group_name_H-M   'P 1'
#
loop_
_entity.id
_entity.type
_entity.pdbx_description
1 polymer ?
#
loop_
_entity_poly.entity_id
_entity_poly.type
_entity_poly.pdbx_seq_one_letter_code
_entity_poly.pdbx_strand_id
1 'polypeptide(L)'
;MDNYFEYIFSKETCQQILLLEQLYNNPLGLDIDELGDKIDLERRTLRRHLSYINDVANEYVVMSKPIIFQKKKYVFTGSKSEYYALKCNILKPEPLLNLFELFLNSQSVNFIDFCKENFMSESTARRKLKKANILLQSIGMKLTIRKDEIYIIGEERIIRYSLISLFWRVYRGTEWPFENVDEGRVENIVSSIISSGRYISYGKRKHLAFYLATFISRSQSGNVISKALLPEYSSALIANNHYMGELSQLIEQSFKLPQVELEFILLIFYIFPECYEEFHSVDDTLAILKKYSRRSYSSIMNFVAFIKKRHPKWDKDSPSTPFFWPMLISGRLFVDIFKDAYFNSSGVRIFKHAGTDYPRFLPTIRKSILSHEPKLATNTLKSLTLRYGQAYIMEFSPHDFEPKIKILLLTDSAMYIEKIISQRVENLLKYRFNFILEIDRPSSTPDLILETDVIDTKYSDSKRLFINLEVAPKDRENILTACKDILKEKY
;
A
#
# COMPACT_ATOMS: atom_id res chain seq x y z
N MET A 1 -8.39 -9.58 2.98
CA MET A 1 -9.25 -8.41 2.74
C MET A 1 -8.89 -7.29 3.69
N ASP A 2 -8.95 -6.04 3.26
CA ASP A 2 -8.74 -4.91 4.18
C ASP A 2 -9.94 -4.81 5.12
N ASN A 3 -9.73 -4.78 6.45
CA ASN A 3 -10.81 -4.60 7.43
C ASN A 3 -11.67 -3.34 7.19
N TYR A 4 -11.19 -2.42 6.33
CA TYR A 4 -11.92 -1.22 5.94
C TYR A 4 -13.15 -1.50 5.09
N PHE A 5 -13.12 -2.52 4.24
CA PHE A 5 -14.26 -2.90 3.40
C PHE A 5 -15.45 -3.39 4.22
N GLU A 6 -15.22 -4.00 5.39
CA GLU A 6 -16.28 -4.49 6.26
C GLU A 6 -17.18 -3.37 6.81
N TYR A 7 -16.69 -2.13 6.86
CA TYR A 7 -17.47 -0.97 7.28
C TYR A 7 -18.30 -0.37 6.16
N ILE A 8 -17.87 -0.55 4.92
CA ILE A 8 -18.51 0.03 3.71
C ILE A 8 -19.46 -0.97 3.06
N PHE A 9 -19.03 -2.21 2.94
CA PHE A 9 -19.78 -3.25 2.22
C PHE A 9 -20.55 -4.19 3.15
N SER A 10 -21.52 -4.91 2.59
CA SER A 10 -22.26 -5.93 3.32
C SER A 10 -21.35 -7.10 3.73
N LYS A 11 -21.73 -7.82 4.79
CA LYS A 11 -20.99 -9.02 5.21
C LYS A 11 -20.95 -10.05 4.08
N GLU A 12 -22.06 -10.20 3.36
CA GLU A 12 -22.20 -11.14 2.25
C GLU A 12 -21.23 -10.81 1.11
N THR A 13 -21.23 -9.56 0.64
CA THR A 13 -20.31 -9.07 -0.39
C THR A 13 -18.86 -9.25 0.03
N CYS A 14 -18.51 -8.95 1.28
CA CYS A 14 -17.17 -9.16 1.81
C CYS A 14 -16.75 -10.63 1.76
N GLN A 15 -17.65 -11.56 2.09
CA GLN A 15 -17.41 -13.01 2.02
C GLN A 15 -17.23 -13.50 0.58
N GLN A 16 -18.03 -12.99 -0.36
CA GLN A 16 -17.90 -13.30 -1.80
C GLN A 16 -16.54 -12.83 -2.36
N ILE A 17 -16.13 -11.62 -2.02
CA ILE A 17 -14.81 -11.09 -2.43
C ILE A 17 -13.67 -11.90 -1.81
N LEU A 18 -13.78 -12.27 -0.53
CA LEU A 18 -12.76 -13.09 0.13
C LEU A 18 -12.65 -14.47 -0.51
N LEU A 19 -13.80 -15.09 -0.85
CA LEU A 19 -13.86 -16.37 -1.55
C LEU A 19 -13.18 -16.30 -2.93
N LEU A 20 -13.52 -15.28 -3.71
CA LEU A 20 -12.92 -15.03 -5.02
C LEU A 20 -11.39 -14.82 -4.89
N GLU A 21 -10.95 -14.07 -3.88
CA GLU A 21 -9.52 -13.81 -3.59
C GLU A 21 -8.77 -15.09 -3.20
N GLN A 22 -9.39 -15.97 -2.38
CA GLN A 22 -8.78 -17.25 -2.03
C GLN A 22 -8.61 -18.16 -3.25
N LEU A 23 -9.61 -18.24 -4.11
CA LEU A 23 -9.53 -19.04 -5.33
C LEU A 23 -8.51 -18.48 -6.33
N TYR A 24 -8.47 -17.16 -6.52
CA TYR A 24 -7.49 -16.51 -7.40
C TYR A 24 -6.04 -16.74 -6.93
N ASN A 25 -5.80 -16.71 -5.62
CA ASN A 25 -4.47 -16.90 -5.04
C ASN A 25 -4.02 -18.37 -4.93
N ASN A 26 -4.93 -19.33 -5.20
CA ASN A 26 -4.63 -20.76 -5.14
C ASN A 26 -4.92 -21.43 -6.50
N PRO A 27 -4.02 -21.31 -7.48
CA PRO A 27 -4.26 -21.78 -8.85
C PRO A 27 -4.45 -23.30 -8.97
N LEU A 28 -4.01 -24.09 -7.98
CA LEU A 28 -4.25 -25.53 -7.91
C LEU A 28 -5.65 -25.88 -7.37
N GLY A 29 -6.43 -24.85 -7.02
CA GLY A 29 -7.75 -24.97 -6.42
C GLY A 29 -7.73 -25.38 -4.96
N LEU A 30 -8.89 -25.18 -4.32
CA LEU A 30 -9.15 -25.54 -2.92
C LEU A 30 -10.41 -26.42 -2.86
N ASP A 31 -10.43 -27.38 -1.97
CA ASP A 31 -11.65 -28.11 -1.69
C ASP A 31 -12.62 -27.30 -0.80
N ILE A 32 -13.83 -27.81 -0.61
CA ILE A 32 -14.88 -27.06 0.11
C ILE A 32 -14.54 -26.86 1.59
N ASP A 33 -13.79 -27.77 2.18
CA ASP A 33 -13.42 -27.73 3.59
C ASP A 33 -12.23 -26.77 3.79
N GLU A 34 -11.21 -26.85 2.93
CA GLU A 34 -10.11 -25.87 2.88
C GLU A 34 -10.64 -24.44 2.72
N LEU A 35 -11.68 -24.24 1.88
CA LEU A 35 -12.33 -22.94 1.72
C LEU A 35 -13.10 -22.54 2.99
N GLY A 36 -13.83 -23.48 3.61
CA GLY A 36 -14.57 -23.27 4.86
C GLY A 36 -13.64 -22.78 5.98
N ASP A 37 -12.55 -23.47 6.19
CA ASP A 37 -11.56 -23.14 7.22
C ASP A 37 -10.89 -21.78 6.99
N LYS A 38 -10.59 -21.44 5.73
CA LYS A 38 -9.93 -20.16 5.38
C LYS A 38 -10.84 -18.93 5.52
N ILE A 39 -12.16 -19.11 5.35
CA ILE A 39 -13.14 -18.02 5.26
C ILE A 39 -14.08 -18.01 6.47
N ASP A 40 -14.06 -19.06 7.28
CA ASP A 40 -14.99 -19.28 8.39
C ASP A 40 -16.46 -19.30 7.92
N LEU A 41 -16.76 -20.19 6.95
CA LEU A 41 -18.07 -20.34 6.36
C LEU A 41 -18.48 -21.81 6.20
N GLU A 42 -19.77 -22.07 6.44
CA GLU A 42 -20.36 -23.39 6.21
C GLU A 42 -20.45 -23.75 4.71
N ARG A 43 -20.34 -25.03 4.39
CA ARG A 43 -20.40 -25.58 3.02
C ARG A 43 -21.62 -25.10 2.21
N ARG A 44 -22.79 -24.94 2.85
CA ARG A 44 -24.02 -24.47 2.17
C ARG A 44 -23.86 -23.01 1.70
N THR A 45 -23.35 -22.15 2.55
CA THR A 45 -23.11 -20.73 2.26
C THR A 45 -22.03 -20.58 1.18
N LEU A 46 -20.95 -21.35 1.25
CA LEU A 46 -19.89 -21.37 0.24
C LEU A 46 -20.44 -21.72 -1.15
N ARG A 47 -21.27 -22.79 -1.26
CA ARG A 47 -21.87 -23.18 -2.54
C ARG A 47 -22.77 -22.08 -3.11
N ARG A 48 -23.56 -21.41 -2.27
CA ARG A 48 -24.38 -20.27 -2.69
C ARG A 48 -23.51 -19.13 -3.22
N HIS A 49 -22.41 -18.77 -2.54
CA HIS A 49 -21.51 -17.73 -3.00
C HIS A 49 -20.75 -18.11 -4.27
N LEU A 50 -20.33 -19.37 -4.42
CA LEU A 50 -19.72 -19.87 -5.65
C LEU A 50 -20.69 -19.78 -6.85
N SER A 51 -21.97 -20.14 -6.65
CA SER A 51 -23.00 -19.97 -7.69
C SER A 51 -23.16 -18.50 -8.05
N TYR A 52 -23.37 -17.63 -7.07
CA TYR A 52 -23.54 -16.19 -7.29
C TYR A 52 -22.36 -15.57 -8.06
N ILE A 53 -21.11 -15.91 -7.70
CA ILE A 53 -19.93 -15.41 -8.42
C ILE A 53 -19.93 -15.85 -9.89
N ASN A 54 -20.32 -17.10 -10.17
CA ASN A 54 -20.46 -17.57 -11.55
C ASN A 54 -21.61 -16.88 -12.29
N ASP A 55 -22.74 -16.59 -11.62
CA ASP A 55 -23.88 -15.88 -12.21
C ASP A 55 -23.47 -14.45 -12.60
N VAL A 56 -22.79 -13.71 -11.69
CA VAL A 56 -22.24 -12.38 -11.99
C VAL A 56 -21.24 -12.43 -13.15
N ALA A 57 -20.42 -13.46 -13.23
CA ALA A 57 -19.46 -13.59 -14.32
C ALA A 57 -20.14 -13.80 -15.68
N ASN A 58 -21.18 -14.61 -15.72
CA ASN A 58 -21.96 -14.85 -16.95
C ASN A 58 -22.68 -13.58 -17.42
N GLU A 59 -23.18 -12.77 -16.49
CA GLU A 59 -23.98 -11.58 -16.79
C GLU A 59 -23.09 -10.39 -17.24
N TYR A 60 -21.98 -10.13 -16.53
CA TYR A 60 -21.24 -8.88 -16.68
C TYR A 60 -19.83 -9.02 -17.28
N VAL A 61 -19.25 -10.21 -17.29
CA VAL A 61 -17.83 -10.40 -17.70
C VAL A 61 -17.71 -11.23 -18.98
N VAL A 62 -18.84 -11.67 -19.55
CA VAL A 62 -18.89 -12.53 -20.75
C VAL A 62 -18.00 -13.77 -20.60
N MET A 63 -17.99 -14.35 -19.42
CA MET A 63 -17.14 -15.44 -19.04
C MET A 63 -17.98 -16.64 -18.62
N SER A 64 -17.87 -17.75 -19.36
CA SER A 64 -18.59 -18.97 -18.99
C SER A 64 -17.92 -19.64 -17.79
N LYS A 65 -18.51 -19.50 -16.59
CA LYS A 65 -18.10 -20.20 -15.37
C LYS A 65 -16.62 -20.07 -15.01
N PRO A 66 -16.18 -18.89 -14.48
CA PRO A 66 -14.80 -18.69 -14.06
C PRO A 66 -14.36 -19.59 -12.91
N ILE A 67 -15.32 -20.13 -12.14
CA ILE A 67 -15.06 -21.09 -11.08
C ILE A 67 -15.61 -22.43 -11.49
N ILE A 68 -14.73 -23.39 -11.71
CA ILE A 68 -15.04 -24.76 -12.07
C ILE A 68 -14.74 -25.72 -10.92
N PHE A 69 -15.50 -26.80 -10.85
CA PHE A 69 -15.25 -27.90 -9.92
C PHE A 69 -14.61 -29.07 -10.68
N GLN A 70 -13.34 -29.35 -10.37
CA GLN A 70 -12.59 -30.45 -10.97
C GLN A 70 -11.70 -31.14 -9.92
N LYS A 71 -11.54 -32.45 -10.02
CA LYS A 71 -10.70 -33.25 -9.09
C LYS A 71 -11.00 -32.95 -7.60
N LYS A 72 -12.28 -32.79 -7.25
CA LYS A 72 -12.78 -32.44 -5.91
C LYS A 72 -12.42 -31.03 -5.42
N LYS A 73 -11.88 -30.15 -6.26
CA LYS A 73 -11.48 -28.79 -5.93
C LYS A 73 -12.21 -27.76 -6.76
N TYR A 74 -12.43 -26.58 -6.20
CA TYR A 74 -12.88 -25.39 -6.91
C TYR A 74 -11.65 -24.62 -7.40
N VAL A 75 -11.62 -24.30 -8.68
CA VAL A 75 -10.49 -23.62 -9.35
C VAL A 75 -11.02 -22.39 -10.06
N PHE A 76 -10.35 -21.27 -9.88
CA PHE A 76 -10.58 -20.07 -10.68
C PHE A 76 -9.75 -20.16 -11.96
N THR A 77 -10.41 -20.09 -13.12
CA THR A 77 -9.76 -20.26 -14.44
C THR A 77 -9.56 -18.94 -15.19
N GLY A 78 -10.05 -17.83 -14.61
CA GLY A 78 -9.98 -16.52 -15.25
C GLY A 78 -8.61 -15.87 -15.21
N SER A 79 -8.42 -14.92 -16.11
CA SER A 79 -7.27 -14.00 -16.13
C SER A 79 -7.32 -13.00 -14.96
N LYS A 80 -6.23 -12.27 -14.77
CA LYS A 80 -6.15 -11.18 -13.79
C LYS A 80 -7.15 -10.05 -14.10
N SER A 81 -7.36 -9.74 -15.38
CA SER A 81 -8.32 -8.73 -15.83
C SER A 81 -9.75 -9.14 -15.48
N GLU A 82 -10.11 -10.39 -15.76
CA GLU A 82 -11.43 -10.97 -15.44
C GLU A 82 -11.65 -11.05 -13.93
N TYR A 83 -10.63 -11.36 -13.14
CA TYR A 83 -10.70 -11.32 -11.68
C TYR A 83 -11.09 -9.91 -11.17
N TYR A 84 -10.45 -8.84 -11.71
CA TYR A 84 -10.77 -7.48 -11.28
C TYR A 84 -12.13 -7.03 -11.79
N ALA A 85 -12.51 -7.36 -13.02
CA ALA A 85 -13.83 -7.07 -13.56
C ALA A 85 -14.94 -7.75 -12.73
N LEU A 86 -14.77 -9.02 -12.39
CA LEU A 86 -15.68 -9.77 -11.55
C LEU A 86 -15.79 -9.18 -10.13
N LYS A 87 -14.65 -8.84 -9.53
CA LYS A 87 -14.62 -8.16 -8.24
C LYS A 87 -15.36 -6.83 -8.27
N CYS A 88 -15.18 -6.04 -9.32
CA CYS A 88 -15.87 -4.77 -9.52
C CYS A 88 -17.39 -4.98 -9.57
N ASN A 89 -17.88 -5.93 -10.39
CA ASN A 89 -19.30 -6.18 -10.56
C ASN A 89 -19.98 -6.79 -9.31
N ILE A 90 -19.24 -7.50 -8.47
CA ILE A 90 -19.73 -7.93 -7.15
C ILE A 90 -19.87 -6.73 -6.17
N LEU A 91 -19.02 -5.72 -6.29
CA LEU A 91 -19.02 -4.54 -5.40
C LEU A 91 -20.00 -3.45 -5.82
N LYS A 92 -20.27 -3.30 -7.12
CA LYS A 92 -21.12 -2.24 -7.69
C LYS A 92 -22.53 -2.13 -7.06
N PRO A 93 -23.24 -3.21 -6.76
CA PRO A 93 -24.58 -3.13 -6.17
C PRO A 93 -24.60 -2.61 -4.71
N GLU A 94 -23.45 -2.30 -4.13
CA GLU A 94 -23.39 -1.88 -2.72
C GLU A 94 -23.81 -0.42 -2.55
N PRO A 95 -24.84 -0.13 -1.75
CA PRO A 95 -25.43 1.21 -1.61
C PRO A 95 -24.44 2.29 -1.19
N LEU A 96 -23.47 1.99 -0.33
CA LEU A 96 -22.50 2.98 0.09
C LEU A 96 -21.47 3.30 -0.99
N LEU A 97 -21.18 2.38 -1.91
CA LEU A 97 -20.35 2.67 -3.08
C LEU A 97 -21.08 3.67 -3.98
N ASN A 98 -22.34 3.42 -4.29
CA ASN A 98 -23.20 4.34 -5.04
C ASN A 98 -23.25 5.74 -4.37
N LEU A 99 -23.44 5.80 -3.05
CA LEU A 99 -23.42 7.07 -2.32
C LEU A 99 -22.09 7.84 -2.50
N PHE A 100 -20.95 7.15 -2.44
CA PHE A 100 -19.66 7.79 -2.64
C PHE A 100 -19.43 8.23 -4.08
N GLU A 101 -19.98 7.53 -5.08
CA GLU A 101 -19.98 7.96 -6.48
C GLU A 101 -20.82 9.23 -6.69
N LEU A 102 -22.01 9.30 -6.10
CA LEU A 102 -22.83 10.51 -6.12
C LEU A 102 -22.10 11.70 -5.50
N PHE A 103 -21.29 11.51 -4.47
CA PHE A 103 -20.48 12.58 -3.89
C PHE A 103 -19.33 13.06 -4.79
N LEU A 104 -18.98 12.39 -5.87
CA LEU A 104 -18.08 12.96 -6.87
C LEU A 104 -18.70 14.19 -7.53
N ASN A 105 -19.99 14.12 -7.84
CA ASN A 105 -20.70 15.08 -8.68
C ASN A 105 -21.66 15.99 -7.88
N SER A 106 -21.72 15.86 -6.54
CA SER A 106 -22.64 16.62 -5.69
C SER A 106 -22.02 16.99 -4.34
N GLN A 107 -22.58 18.01 -3.69
CA GLN A 107 -22.24 18.40 -2.34
C GLN A 107 -23.07 17.63 -1.29
N SER A 108 -24.28 17.22 -1.68
CA SER A 108 -25.20 16.44 -0.86
C SER A 108 -26.00 15.46 -1.74
N VAL A 109 -26.60 14.48 -1.11
CA VAL A 109 -27.42 13.45 -1.74
C VAL A 109 -28.74 13.37 -0.98
N ASN A 110 -29.89 13.42 -1.69
CA ASN A 110 -31.19 13.30 -1.07
C ASN A 110 -31.35 11.92 -0.40
N PHE A 111 -31.67 11.92 0.89
CA PHE A 111 -31.74 10.68 1.69
C PHE A 111 -32.89 9.76 1.27
N ILE A 112 -34.04 10.34 0.93
CA ILE A 112 -35.22 9.55 0.55
C ILE A 112 -34.99 8.90 -0.83
N ASP A 113 -34.44 9.64 -1.78
CA ASP A 113 -34.14 9.14 -3.10
C ASP A 113 -33.05 8.07 -3.05
N PHE A 114 -31.98 8.30 -2.26
CA PHE A 114 -30.96 7.29 -1.99
C PHE A 114 -31.56 5.98 -1.43
N CYS A 115 -32.53 6.08 -0.50
CA CYS A 115 -33.22 4.89 0.01
C CYS A 115 -34.03 4.17 -1.07
N LYS A 116 -34.76 4.90 -1.92
CA LYS A 116 -35.58 4.35 -3.00
C LYS A 116 -34.73 3.66 -4.06
N GLU A 117 -33.70 4.36 -4.57
CA GLU A 117 -32.80 3.84 -5.61
C GLU A 117 -32.05 2.58 -5.18
N ASN A 118 -31.74 2.45 -3.88
CA ASN A 118 -31.06 1.29 -3.33
C ASN A 118 -32.01 0.27 -2.68
N PHE A 119 -33.32 0.37 -2.90
CA PHE A 119 -34.33 -0.54 -2.37
C PHE A 119 -34.21 -0.79 -0.86
N MET A 120 -33.96 0.26 -0.08
CA MET A 120 -33.72 0.17 1.36
C MET A 120 -34.76 0.95 2.15
N SER A 121 -35.10 0.44 3.37
CA SER A 121 -35.79 1.25 4.35
C SER A 121 -34.86 2.33 4.95
N GLU A 122 -35.42 3.46 5.39
CA GLU A 122 -34.66 4.51 6.06
C GLU A 122 -33.88 3.99 7.26
N SER A 123 -34.45 3.09 8.06
CA SER A 123 -33.80 2.49 9.23
C SER A 123 -32.56 1.70 8.82
N THR A 124 -32.64 0.95 7.70
CA THR A 124 -31.50 0.21 7.13
C THR A 124 -30.41 1.14 6.63
N ALA A 125 -30.79 2.21 5.90
CA ALA A 125 -29.86 3.22 5.42
C ALA A 125 -29.12 3.90 6.58
N ARG A 126 -29.85 4.38 7.61
CA ARG A 126 -29.25 4.98 8.81
C ARG A 126 -28.28 4.05 9.53
N ARG A 127 -28.58 2.74 9.60
CA ARG A 127 -27.68 1.75 10.19
C ARG A 127 -26.41 1.56 9.37
N LYS A 128 -26.51 1.52 8.02
CA LYS A 128 -25.34 1.46 7.12
C LYS A 128 -24.45 2.70 7.27
N LEU A 129 -25.03 3.90 7.26
CA LEU A 129 -24.29 5.17 7.48
C LEU A 129 -23.60 5.20 8.84
N LYS A 130 -24.27 4.74 9.91
CA LYS A 130 -23.67 4.63 11.25
C LYS A 130 -22.48 3.69 11.27
N LYS A 131 -22.59 2.53 10.60
CA LYS A 131 -21.49 1.56 10.48
C LYS A 131 -20.28 2.15 9.73
N ALA A 132 -20.53 2.82 8.59
CA ALA A 132 -19.48 3.50 7.83
C ALA A 132 -18.77 4.59 8.65
N ASN A 133 -19.51 5.32 9.47
CA ASN A 133 -18.97 6.38 10.31
C ASN A 133 -17.92 5.88 11.33
N ILE A 134 -17.92 4.61 11.72
CA ILE A 134 -16.87 4.05 12.61
C ILE A 134 -15.50 4.16 11.92
N LEU A 135 -15.44 3.83 10.64
CA LEU A 135 -14.22 3.98 9.84
C LEU A 135 -13.93 5.45 9.53
N LEU A 136 -14.91 6.17 9.00
CA LEU A 136 -14.74 7.54 8.53
C LEU A 136 -14.24 8.48 9.63
N GLN A 137 -14.76 8.35 10.85
CA GLN A 137 -14.33 9.16 12.01
C GLN A 137 -12.86 8.90 12.38
N SER A 138 -12.35 7.69 12.17
CA SER A 138 -10.93 7.37 12.41
C SER A 138 -9.96 8.14 11.51
N ILE A 139 -10.47 8.71 10.41
CA ILE A 139 -9.71 9.51 9.44
C ILE A 139 -10.23 10.96 9.34
N GLY A 140 -11.01 11.41 10.32
CA GLY A 140 -11.49 12.79 10.37
C GLY A 140 -12.66 13.11 9.45
N MET A 141 -13.41 12.09 9.00
CA MET A 141 -14.58 12.25 8.13
C MET A 141 -15.86 11.74 8.80
N LYS A 142 -17.02 12.17 8.30
CA LYS A 142 -18.32 11.73 8.80
C LYS A 142 -19.42 11.91 7.76
N LEU A 143 -20.30 10.91 7.62
CA LEU A 143 -21.58 11.03 6.93
C LEU A 143 -22.66 11.53 7.93
N THR A 144 -23.43 12.51 7.55
CA THR A 144 -24.51 13.08 8.38
C THR A 144 -25.74 13.39 7.53
N ILE A 145 -26.93 13.27 8.14
CA ILE A 145 -28.19 13.63 7.49
C ILE A 145 -28.67 14.94 8.11
N ARG A 146 -29.00 15.94 7.28
CA ARG A 146 -29.59 17.23 7.67
C ARG A 146 -30.66 17.61 6.65
N LYS A 147 -31.89 17.86 7.11
CA LYS A 147 -33.01 18.25 6.23
C LYS A 147 -33.17 17.31 5.02
N ASP A 148 -33.19 16.02 5.27
CA ASP A 148 -33.30 14.95 4.28
C ASP A 148 -32.17 14.90 3.21
N GLU A 149 -31.05 15.58 3.47
CA GLU A 149 -29.85 15.51 2.66
C GLU A 149 -28.70 14.81 3.42
N ILE A 150 -28.01 13.91 2.75
CA ILE A 150 -26.78 13.27 3.25
C ILE A 150 -25.60 14.14 2.83
N TYR A 151 -24.73 14.45 3.79
CA TYR A 151 -23.48 15.18 3.57
C TYR A 151 -22.29 14.35 3.99
N ILE A 152 -21.16 14.50 3.28
CA ILE A 152 -19.86 14.06 3.74
C ILE A 152 -19.12 15.26 4.35
N ILE A 153 -18.74 15.14 5.61
CA ILE A 153 -18.07 16.19 6.37
C ILE A 153 -16.64 15.77 6.67
N GLY A 154 -15.69 16.67 6.46
CA GLY A 154 -14.25 16.47 6.69
C GLY A 154 -13.43 17.52 5.94
N GLU A 155 -12.11 17.49 6.08
CA GLU A 155 -11.23 18.29 5.21
C GLU A 155 -11.30 17.76 3.77
N GLU A 156 -11.55 18.61 2.79
CA GLU A 156 -11.79 18.21 1.40
C GLU A 156 -10.62 17.37 0.82
N ARG A 157 -9.37 17.67 1.16
CA ARG A 157 -8.20 16.86 0.75
C ARG A 157 -8.25 15.42 1.27
N ILE A 158 -8.77 15.20 2.50
CA ILE A 158 -8.93 13.85 3.06
C ILE A 158 -10.10 13.13 2.39
N ILE A 159 -11.21 13.85 2.13
CA ILE A 159 -12.35 13.31 1.40
C ILE A 159 -11.89 12.82 0.02
N ARG A 160 -11.20 13.67 -0.76
CA ARG A 160 -10.70 13.31 -2.08
C ARG A 160 -9.76 12.10 -2.05
N TYR A 161 -8.79 12.08 -1.15
CA TYR A 161 -7.87 10.95 -1.03
C TYR A 161 -8.58 9.65 -0.63
N SER A 162 -9.62 9.75 0.20
CA SER A 162 -10.44 8.60 0.61
C SER A 162 -11.26 8.05 -0.56
N LEU A 163 -11.88 8.93 -1.36
CA LEU A 163 -12.62 8.56 -2.58
C LEU A 163 -11.69 7.89 -3.60
N ILE A 164 -10.51 8.46 -3.87
CA ILE A 164 -9.49 7.84 -4.74
C ILE A 164 -9.14 6.44 -4.24
N SER A 165 -8.87 6.31 -2.95
CA SER A 165 -8.51 5.01 -2.36
C SER A 165 -9.63 3.99 -2.48
N LEU A 166 -10.87 4.39 -2.31
CA LEU A 166 -12.03 3.51 -2.48
C LEU A 166 -12.19 3.11 -3.95
N PHE A 167 -12.27 4.06 -4.85
CA PHE A 167 -12.52 3.80 -6.27
C PHE A 167 -11.38 3.04 -6.93
N TRP A 168 -10.13 3.36 -6.60
CA TRP A 168 -9.00 2.58 -7.10
C TRP A 168 -9.01 1.13 -6.63
N ARG A 169 -9.47 0.85 -5.40
CA ARG A 169 -9.58 -0.52 -4.88
C ARG A 169 -10.75 -1.29 -5.47
N VAL A 170 -11.82 -0.62 -5.84
CA VAL A 170 -12.99 -1.21 -6.48
C VAL A 170 -12.73 -1.41 -7.96
N TYR A 171 -12.43 -0.36 -8.68
CA TYR A 171 -12.39 -0.33 -10.15
C TYR A 171 -11.05 -0.77 -10.74
N ARG A 172 -9.92 -0.50 -10.09
CA ARG A 172 -8.57 -0.84 -10.59
C ARG A 172 -8.29 -0.40 -12.03
N GLY A 173 -9.00 0.61 -12.54
CA GLY A 173 -8.92 1.05 -13.92
C GLY A 173 -9.62 0.15 -14.93
N THR A 174 -10.43 -0.83 -14.48
CA THR A 174 -11.29 -1.64 -15.37
C THR A 174 -12.52 -0.86 -15.82
N GLU A 175 -12.97 0.09 -15.04
CA GLU A 175 -14.08 0.97 -15.32
C GLU A 175 -13.77 2.40 -14.88
N TRP A 176 -14.49 3.37 -15.50
CA TRP A 176 -14.35 4.80 -15.24
C TRP A 176 -15.59 5.34 -14.53
N PRO A 177 -15.57 5.58 -13.21
CA PRO A 177 -16.76 5.99 -12.46
C PRO A 177 -17.02 7.50 -12.48
N PHE A 178 -16.36 8.27 -13.33
CA PHE A 178 -16.43 9.73 -13.34
C PHE A 178 -17.30 10.21 -14.50
N GLU A 179 -18.60 10.38 -14.28
CA GLU A 179 -19.56 10.77 -15.32
C GLU A 179 -19.26 12.13 -15.97
N ASN A 180 -18.85 13.12 -15.15
CA ASN A 180 -18.65 14.50 -15.60
C ASN A 180 -17.20 14.79 -16.05
N VAL A 181 -16.32 13.82 -16.01
CA VAL A 181 -14.91 13.96 -16.37
C VAL A 181 -14.56 12.97 -17.47
N ASP A 182 -14.32 13.46 -18.67
CA ASP A 182 -13.95 12.64 -19.82
C ASP A 182 -12.59 11.95 -19.62
N GLU A 183 -12.59 10.62 -19.74
CA GLU A 183 -11.40 9.80 -19.54
C GLU A 183 -10.29 10.14 -20.52
N GLY A 184 -10.63 10.37 -21.80
CA GLY A 184 -9.66 10.69 -22.86
C GLY A 184 -8.93 12.01 -22.60
N ARG A 185 -9.63 13.04 -22.10
CA ARG A 185 -9.00 14.32 -21.72
C ARG A 185 -8.02 14.12 -20.55
N VAL A 186 -8.40 13.35 -19.54
CA VAL A 186 -7.51 13.07 -18.40
C VAL A 186 -6.30 12.23 -18.85
N GLU A 187 -6.50 11.24 -19.71
CA GLU A 187 -5.41 10.43 -20.26
C GLU A 187 -4.43 11.24 -21.11
N ASN A 188 -4.90 12.24 -21.85
CA ASN A 188 -4.05 13.18 -22.60
C ASN A 188 -3.14 13.97 -21.64
N ILE A 189 -3.69 14.46 -20.51
CA ILE A 189 -2.90 15.15 -19.49
C ILE A 189 -1.86 14.21 -18.90
N VAL A 190 -2.25 12.99 -18.49
CA VAL A 190 -1.31 12.00 -17.95
C VAL A 190 -0.24 11.61 -18.97
N SER A 191 -0.61 11.50 -20.24
CA SER A 191 0.31 11.16 -21.32
C SER A 191 1.34 12.25 -21.61
N SER A 192 0.94 13.55 -21.52
CA SER A 192 1.87 14.66 -21.67
C SER A 192 2.97 14.69 -20.60
N ILE A 193 2.65 14.22 -19.41
CA ILE A 193 3.61 14.09 -18.30
C ILE A 193 4.62 12.97 -18.57
N ILE A 194 4.23 11.94 -19.33
CA ILE A 194 5.00 10.71 -19.53
C ILE A 194 5.79 10.72 -20.85
N SER A 195 5.52 11.67 -21.75
CA SER A 195 6.09 11.72 -23.10
C SER A 195 7.61 11.95 -23.15
N SER A 196 8.25 12.26 -22.03
CA SER A 196 9.68 12.60 -21.95
C SER A 196 10.64 11.42 -21.91
N GLY A 197 10.18 10.16 -22.02
CA GLY A 197 11.06 9.01 -22.26
C GLY A 197 11.01 7.86 -21.28
N ARG A 198 10.36 7.97 -20.13
CA ARG A 198 10.25 6.87 -19.16
C ARG A 198 8.96 6.09 -19.32
N TYR A 199 9.06 4.77 -19.43
CA TYR A 199 7.89 3.90 -19.45
C TYR A 199 7.24 3.85 -18.06
N ILE A 200 6.09 4.48 -17.91
CA ILE A 200 5.19 4.27 -16.76
C ILE A 200 4.12 3.24 -17.15
N SER A 201 4.01 2.17 -16.37
CA SER A 201 3.05 1.10 -16.66
C SER A 201 1.62 1.62 -16.77
N TYR A 202 0.80 0.95 -17.60
CA TYR A 202 -0.61 1.30 -17.80
C TYR A 202 -1.36 1.47 -16.46
N GLY A 203 -1.17 0.56 -15.49
CA GLY A 203 -1.81 0.65 -14.18
C GLY A 203 -1.43 1.89 -13.37
N LYS A 204 -0.17 2.36 -13.45
CA LYS A 204 0.26 3.60 -12.79
C LYS A 204 -0.36 4.83 -13.46
N ARG A 205 -0.44 4.83 -14.79
CA ARG A 205 -1.12 5.91 -15.56
C ARG A 205 -2.59 6.01 -15.18
N LYS A 206 -3.30 4.89 -15.18
CA LYS A 206 -4.70 4.84 -14.75
C LYS A 206 -4.89 5.30 -13.30
N HIS A 207 -3.98 4.90 -12.40
CA HIS A 207 -4.05 5.36 -11.01
C HIS A 207 -3.90 6.87 -10.88
N LEU A 208 -2.96 7.47 -11.62
CA LEU A 208 -2.80 8.93 -11.68
C LEU A 208 -4.03 9.60 -12.28
N ALA A 209 -4.61 9.02 -13.35
CA ALA A 209 -5.85 9.49 -13.94
C ALA A 209 -7.02 9.52 -12.94
N PHE A 210 -7.14 8.52 -12.06
CA PHE A 210 -8.13 8.51 -10.99
C PHE A 210 -7.92 9.64 -9.97
N TYR A 211 -6.67 10.00 -9.64
CA TYR A 211 -6.40 11.19 -8.82
C TYR A 211 -6.92 12.45 -9.49
N LEU A 212 -6.52 12.69 -10.74
CA LEU A 212 -6.94 13.88 -11.49
C LEU A 212 -8.45 13.95 -11.63
N ALA A 213 -9.09 12.87 -12.05
CA ALA A 213 -10.53 12.82 -12.23
C ALA A 213 -11.30 13.10 -10.93
N THR A 214 -10.86 12.53 -9.80
CA THR A 214 -11.49 12.80 -8.50
C THR A 214 -11.37 14.27 -8.12
N PHE A 215 -10.21 14.90 -8.33
CA PHE A 215 -10.01 16.31 -7.99
C PHE A 215 -10.82 17.23 -8.89
N ILE A 216 -10.85 16.96 -10.20
CA ILE A 216 -11.62 17.72 -11.18
C ILE A 216 -13.11 17.60 -10.87
N SER A 217 -13.63 16.39 -10.70
CA SER A 217 -15.04 16.13 -10.42
C SER A 217 -15.52 16.84 -9.14
N ARG A 218 -14.76 16.71 -8.06
CA ARG A 218 -15.08 17.38 -6.78
C ARG A 218 -15.02 18.89 -6.89
N SER A 219 -14.05 19.45 -7.61
CA SER A 219 -13.96 20.89 -7.85
C SER A 219 -15.16 21.40 -8.65
N GLN A 220 -15.52 20.71 -9.74
CA GLN A 220 -16.65 21.08 -10.59
C GLN A 220 -18.01 20.98 -9.87
N SER A 221 -18.13 20.09 -8.89
CA SER A 221 -19.32 20.00 -8.03
C SER A 221 -19.36 21.06 -6.91
N GLY A 222 -18.43 22.02 -6.90
CA GLY A 222 -18.38 23.11 -5.93
C GLY A 222 -17.70 22.77 -4.59
N ASN A 223 -17.10 21.59 -4.48
CA ASN A 223 -16.33 21.17 -3.31
C ASN A 223 -14.86 21.63 -3.44
N VAL A 224 -14.64 22.94 -3.36
CA VAL A 224 -13.33 23.57 -3.62
C VAL A 224 -12.40 23.50 -2.42
N ILE A 225 -11.11 23.23 -2.69
CA ILE A 225 -10.05 23.26 -1.67
C ILE A 225 -9.86 24.69 -1.15
N SER A 226 -9.77 24.84 0.18
CA SER A 226 -9.38 26.13 0.77
C SER A 226 -7.89 26.38 0.58
N LYS A 227 -7.52 27.61 0.18
CA LYS A 227 -6.11 28.04 0.04
C LYS A 227 -5.30 27.84 1.32
N ALA A 228 -5.92 27.96 2.50
CA ALA A 228 -5.29 27.74 3.79
C ALA A 228 -4.84 26.27 4.01
N LEU A 229 -5.30 25.33 3.18
CA LEU A 229 -4.89 23.93 3.24
C LEU A 229 -3.66 23.62 2.39
N LEU A 230 -3.24 24.53 1.49
CA LEU A 230 -2.04 24.38 0.69
C LEU A 230 -0.80 24.61 1.55
N PRO A 231 0.26 23.78 1.41
CA PRO A 231 1.53 24.04 2.05
C PRO A 231 2.15 25.37 1.59
N GLU A 232 2.85 26.07 2.48
CA GLU A 232 3.46 27.38 2.24
C GLU A 232 4.47 27.42 1.06
N TYR A 233 5.04 26.27 0.72
CA TYR A 233 5.99 26.10 -0.39
C TYR A 233 5.35 25.77 -1.73
N SER A 234 4.03 25.63 -1.80
CA SER A 234 3.31 25.13 -2.99
C SER A 234 3.58 25.97 -4.24
N SER A 235 3.32 27.26 -4.16
CA SER A 235 3.52 28.18 -5.28
C SER A 235 5.00 28.24 -5.73
N ALA A 236 5.96 28.08 -4.76
CA ALA A 236 7.37 28.06 -5.08
C ALA A 236 7.79 26.76 -5.81
N LEU A 237 7.26 25.61 -5.44
CA LEU A 237 7.51 24.36 -6.14
C LEU A 237 6.99 24.41 -7.60
N ILE A 238 5.80 24.96 -7.79
CA ILE A 238 5.19 25.06 -9.11
C ILE A 238 5.94 26.07 -9.98
N ALA A 239 6.23 27.26 -9.46
CA ALA A 239 6.90 28.33 -10.21
C ALA A 239 8.35 28.00 -10.60
N ASN A 240 9.05 27.18 -9.82
CA ASN A 240 10.42 26.76 -10.09
C ASN A 240 10.54 25.58 -11.06
N ASN A 241 9.42 25.11 -11.58
CA ASN A 241 9.38 23.94 -12.46
C ASN A 241 8.72 24.28 -13.79
N HIS A 242 9.52 24.30 -14.87
CA HIS A 242 9.07 24.65 -16.21
C HIS A 242 7.91 23.76 -16.70
N TYR A 243 7.99 22.46 -16.47
CA TYR A 243 6.94 21.50 -16.89
C TYR A 243 5.60 21.75 -16.16
N MET A 244 5.62 22.31 -14.94
CA MET A 244 4.39 22.63 -14.22
C MET A 244 3.61 23.77 -14.90
N GLY A 245 4.31 24.70 -15.56
CA GLY A 245 3.67 25.77 -16.35
C GLY A 245 2.92 25.22 -17.56
N GLU A 246 3.54 24.34 -18.34
CA GLU A 246 2.90 23.68 -19.48
C GLU A 246 1.73 22.80 -19.05
N LEU A 247 1.91 22.02 -17.98
CA LEU A 247 0.87 21.18 -17.43
C LEU A 247 -0.32 21.99 -16.89
N SER A 248 -0.05 23.13 -16.26
CA SER A 248 -1.07 24.10 -15.82
C SER A 248 -1.95 24.55 -16.97
N GLN A 249 -1.32 25.00 -18.07
CA GLN A 249 -2.04 25.45 -19.27
C GLN A 249 -2.91 24.32 -19.87
N LEU A 250 -2.37 23.11 -19.95
CA LEU A 250 -3.10 21.96 -20.49
C LEU A 250 -4.34 21.62 -19.64
N ILE A 251 -4.19 21.65 -18.31
CA ILE A 251 -5.31 21.39 -17.39
C ILE A 251 -6.36 22.52 -17.50
N GLU A 252 -5.95 23.78 -17.54
CA GLU A 252 -6.86 24.95 -17.69
C GLU A 252 -7.65 24.91 -19.00
N GLN A 253 -6.98 24.54 -20.10
CA GLN A 253 -7.64 24.41 -21.41
C GLN A 253 -8.66 23.25 -21.41
N SER A 254 -8.37 22.18 -20.69
CA SER A 254 -9.22 20.98 -20.63
C SER A 254 -10.38 21.13 -19.64
N PHE A 255 -10.10 21.77 -18.48
CA PHE A 255 -11.03 21.86 -17.36
C PHE A 255 -10.95 23.25 -16.73
N LYS A 256 -12.00 24.05 -16.82
CA LYS A 256 -12.07 25.40 -16.21
C LYS A 256 -12.10 25.27 -14.67
N LEU A 257 -10.94 25.26 -14.01
CA LEU A 257 -10.81 25.10 -12.57
C LEU A 257 -10.40 26.42 -11.88
N PRO A 258 -10.81 26.67 -10.64
CA PRO A 258 -10.27 27.75 -9.83
C PRO A 258 -8.76 27.62 -9.67
N GLN A 259 -8.03 28.74 -9.59
CA GLN A 259 -6.55 28.75 -9.45
C GLN A 259 -6.03 27.90 -8.28
N VAL A 260 -6.73 27.91 -7.15
CA VAL A 260 -6.35 27.11 -5.98
C VAL A 260 -6.46 25.60 -6.26
N GLU A 261 -7.42 25.17 -7.05
CA GLU A 261 -7.58 23.77 -7.46
C GLU A 261 -6.47 23.34 -8.41
N LEU A 262 -6.14 24.20 -9.36
CA LEU A 262 -5.03 23.96 -10.27
C LEU A 262 -3.72 23.81 -9.51
N GLU A 263 -3.43 24.72 -8.56
CA GLU A 263 -2.26 24.65 -7.70
C GLU A 263 -2.24 23.34 -6.88
N PHE A 264 -3.40 22.91 -6.34
CA PHE A 264 -3.49 21.67 -5.59
C PHE A 264 -3.25 20.44 -6.48
N ILE A 265 -3.79 20.41 -7.69
CA ILE A 265 -3.59 19.32 -8.66
C ILE A 265 -2.10 19.21 -9.03
N LEU A 266 -1.44 20.34 -9.31
CA LEU A 266 -0.01 20.36 -9.65
C LEU A 266 0.88 19.83 -8.50
N LEU A 267 0.50 20.09 -7.25
CA LEU A 267 1.20 19.53 -6.09
C LEU A 267 1.11 18.01 -5.99
N ILE A 268 0.05 17.40 -6.52
CA ILE A 268 -0.12 15.95 -6.47
C ILE A 268 0.99 15.21 -7.22
N PHE A 269 1.56 15.81 -8.24
CA PHE A 269 2.67 15.19 -8.97
C PHE A 269 3.93 15.04 -8.10
N TYR A 270 4.12 15.90 -7.10
CA TYR A 270 5.24 15.82 -6.16
C TYR A 270 5.13 14.69 -5.13
N ILE A 271 3.95 14.08 -4.96
CA ILE A 271 3.80 12.92 -4.06
C ILE A 271 4.03 11.56 -4.77
N PHE A 272 4.28 11.58 -6.08
CA PHE A 272 4.62 10.38 -6.84
C PHE A 272 6.13 10.32 -7.06
N PRO A 273 6.84 9.34 -6.44
CA PRO A 273 8.29 9.20 -6.61
C PRO A 273 8.71 9.05 -8.07
N GLU A 274 7.85 8.48 -8.89
CA GLU A 274 8.07 8.26 -10.31
C GLU A 274 8.15 9.55 -11.14
N CYS A 275 7.63 10.66 -10.62
CA CYS A 275 7.68 11.97 -11.27
C CYS A 275 8.99 12.73 -11.01
N TYR A 276 9.83 12.24 -10.07
CA TYR A 276 11.17 12.75 -9.89
C TYR A 276 12.10 12.20 -11.00
N GLU A 277 13.22 12.83 -11.23
CA GLU A 277 14.19 12.59 -12.31
C GLU A 277 13.83 13.24 -13.66
N GLU A 278 12.55 13.29 -14.06
CA GLU A 278 12.15 13.92 -15.33
C GLU A 278 11.47 15.27 -15.11
N PHE A 279 10.59 15.35 -14.11
CA PHE A 279 9.80 16.54 -13.83
C PHE A 279 10.26 17.30 -12.60
N HIS A 280 10.80 16.64 -11.59
CA HIS A 280 11.16 17.25 -10.32
C HIS A 280 12.60 16.94 -9.97
N SER A 281 13.39 18.00 -9.85
CA SER A 281 14.74 17.89 -9.28
C SER A 281 14.64 17.66 -7.77
N VAL A 282 15.36 16.66 -7.26
CA VAL A 282 15.53 16.41 -5.83
C VAL A 282 16.16 17.63 -5.15
N ASP A 283 17.24 18.18 -5.74
CA ASP A 283 18.01 19.30 -5.17
C ASP A 283 17.18 20.59 -5.12
N ASP A 284 16.45 20.89 -6.21
CA ASP A 284 15.58 22.09 -6.25
C ASP A 284 14.44 21.96 -5.24
N THR A 285 13.84 20.77 -5.13
CA THR A 285 12.78 20.52 -4.16
C THR A 285 13.30 20.70 -2.73
N LEU A 286 14.48 20.16 -2.40
CA LEU A 286 15.10 20.34 -1.09
C LEU A 286 15.48 21.80 -0.82
N ALA A 287 15.98 22.54 -1.82
CA ALA A 287 16.30 23.96 -1.70
C ALA A 287 15.05 24.80 -1.38
N ILE A 288 13.94 24.53 -2.09
CA ILE A 288 12.65 25.19 -1.84
C ILE A 288 12.12 24.85 -0.45
N LEU A 289 12.14 23.59 -0.04
CA LEU A 289 11.74 23.19 1.32
C LEU A 289 12.60 23.86 2.40
N LYS A 290 13.91 23.95 2.19
CA LYS A 290 14.84 24.64 3.10
C LYS A 290 14.48 26.11 3.27
N LYS A 291 14.05 26.77 2.20
CA LYS A 291 13.70 28.21 2.17
C LYS A 291 12.31 28.47 2.75
N TYR A 292 11.31 27.67 2.37
CA TYR A 292 9.90 27.97 2.65
C TYR A 292 9.26 27.07 3.72
N SER A 293 9.80 25.88 4.01
CA SER A 293 9.30 24.97 5.05
C SER A 293 10.43 24.32 5.83
N ARG A 294 11.05 25.09 6.74
CA ARG A 294 12.13 24.57 7.59
C ARG A 294 11.76 23.28 8.31
N ARG A 295 10.49 23.14 8.68
CA ARG A 295 9.98 21.92 9.35
C ARG A 295 10.10 20.70 8.45
N SER A 296 9.58 20.77 7.21
CA SER A 296 9.60 19.65 6.27
C SER A 296 11.01 19.28 5.85
N TYR A 297 11.86 20.28 5.58
CA TYR A 297 13.29 20.09 5.31
C TYR A 297 14.00 19.40 6.48
N SER A 298 13.85 19.93 7.71
CA SER A 298 14.49 19.34 8.89
C SER A 298 14.03 17.93 9.17
N SER A 299 12.74 17.63 8.97
CA SER A 299 12.20 16.26 9.13
C SER A 299 12.91 15.27 8.20
N ILE A 300 13.07 15.63 6.92
CA ILE A 300 13.80 14.82 5.93
C ILE A 300 15.25 14.63 6.37
N MET A 301 15.96 15.72 6.68
CA MET A 301 17.38 15.67 7.02
C MET A 301 17.67 14.94 8.34
N ASN A 302 16.77 15.03 9.32
CA ASN A 302 16.87 14.29 10.56
C ASN A 302 16.72 12.78 10.32
N PHE A 303 15.85 12.36 9.38
CA PHE A 303 15.73 10.97 9.01
C PHE A 303 16.98 10.46 8.27
N VAL A 304 17.56 11.27 7.40
CA VAL A 304 18.86 10.97 6.76
C VAL A 304 19.98 10.82 7.80
N ALA A 305 20.02 11.71 8.80
CA ALA A 305 20.98 11.62 9.89
C ALA A 305 20.78 10.34 10.73
N PHE A 306 19.51 9.95 10.99
CA PHE A 306 19.20 8.69 11.66
C PHE A 306 19.72 7.48 10.87
N ILE A 307 19.53 7.44 9.54
CA ILE A 307 20.07 6.40 8.67
C ILE A 307 21.60 6.38 8.73
N LYS A 308 22.25 7.54 8.57
CA LYS A 308 23.73 7.66 8.58
C LYS A 308 24.33 7.16 9.90
N LYS A 309 23.68 7.46 11.03
CA LYS A 309 24.10 6.96 12.34
C LYS A 309 24.04 5.43 12.42
N ARG A 310 23.05 4.82 11.77
CA ARG A 310 22.86 3.36 11.76
C ARG A 310 23.77 2.66 10.75
N HIS A 311 23.99 3.30 9.60
CA HIS A 311 24.81 2.82 8.50
C HIS A 311 25.96 3.80 8.22
N PRO A 312 27.04 3.82 9.02
CA PRO A 312 28.11 4.83 8.91
C PRO A 312 28.82 4.86 7.56
N LYS A 313 28.86 3.72 6.85
CA LYS A 313 29.48 3.58 5.52
C LYS A 313 28.57 4.04 4.39
N TRP A 314 27.28 4.26 4.64
CA TRP A 314 26.34 4.69 3.62
C TRP A 314 26.63 6.11 3.16
N ASP A 315 26.62 6.31 1.86
CA ASP A 315 26.76 7.63 1.24
C ASP A 315 25.39 8.13 0.78
N LYS A 316 24.92 9.23 1.35
CA LYS A 316 23.62 9.83 1.03
C LYS A 316 23.61 10.48 -0.36
N ASP A 317 24.79 10.86 -0.88
CA ASP A 317 24.93 11.51 -2.19
C ASP A 317 25.07 10.47 -3.32
N SER A 318 25.31 9.20 -2.97
CA SER A 318 25.36 8.07 -3.90
C SER A 318 24.58 6.87 -3.34
N PRO A 319 23.23 6.96 -3.22
CA PRO A 319 22.42 5.84 -2.76
C PRO A 319 22.48 4.69 -3.77
N SER A 320 22.26 3.46 -3.30
CA SER A 320 22.31 2.26 -4.15
C SER A 320 21.14 2.20 -5.13
N THR A 321 20.07 2.96 -4.87
CA THR A 321 18.93 3.10 -5.79
C THR A 321 18.61 4.58 -6.06
N PRO A 322 18.18 4.92 -7.29
CA PRO A 322 17.77 6.28 -7.64
C PRO A 322 16.48 6.71 -6.92
N PHE A 323 15.77 5.77 -6.29
CA PHE A 323 14.44 6.03 -5.71
C PHE A 323 14.45 6.43 -4.24
N PHE A 324 15.58 6.37 -3.54
CA PHE A 324 15.63 6.70 -2.11
C PHE A 324 15.16 8.14 -1.84
N TRP A 325 15.78 9.13 -2.49
CA TRP A 325 15.43 10.54 -2.32
C TRP A 325 14.01 10.87 -2.78
N PRO A 326 13.59 10.43 -3.99
CA PRO A 326 12.20 10.57 -4.43
C PRO A 326 11.18 10.02 -3.43
N MET A 327 11.39 8.81 -2.90
CA MET A 327 10.50 8.20 -1.91
C MET A 327 10.47 8.97 -0.59
N LEU A 328 11.61 9.47 -0.13
CA LEU A 328 11.71 10.20 1.12
C LEU A 328 11.02 11.57 1.03
N ILE A 329 11.30 12.32 -0.03
CA ILE A 329 10.72 13.64 -0.26
C ILE A 329 9.22 13.52 -0.52
N SER A 330 8.78 12.71 -1.48
CA SER A 330 7.36 12.51 -1.79
C SER A 330 6.57 12.02 -0.58
N GLY A 331 7.19 11.18 0.25
CA GLY A 331 6.59 10.72 1.51
C GLY A 331 6.34 11.86 2.50
N ARG A 332 7.28 12.82 2.62
CA ARG A 332 7.11 14.01 3.47
C ARG A 332 6.04 14.94 2.88
N LEU A 333 6.12 15.25 1.59
CA LEU A 333 5.14 16.10 0.91
C LEU A 333 3.73 15.52 0.97
N PHE A 334 3.61 14.20 0.83
CA PHE A 334 2.32 13.52 1.04
C PHE A 334 1.71 13.83 2.41
N VAL A 335 2.52 13.77 3.47
CA VAL A 335 2.04 14.04 4.83
C VAL A 335 1.70 15.51 5.01
N ASP A 336 2.43 16.43 4.40
CA ASP A 336 2.12 17.86 4.44
C ASP A 336 0.80 18.16 3.71
N ILE A 337 0.52 17.48 2.60
CA ILE A 337 -0.69 17.66 1.80
C ILE A 337 -1.89 16.95 2.44
N PHE A 338 -1.76 15.68 2.80
CA PHE A 338 -2.88 14.82 3.23
C PHE A 338 -2.91 14.53 4.73
N LYS A 339 -1.98 15.08 5.51
CA LYS A 339 -1.91 14.95 7.00
C LYS A 339 -2.25 13.54 7.51
N ASP A 340 -3.49 13.35 7.94
CA ASP A 340 -3.95 12.18 8.68
C ASP A 340 -4.29 10.96 7.80
N ALA A 341 -4.11 11.06 6.49
CA ALA A 341 -4.29 9.92 5.58
C ALA A 341 -3.12 8.93 5.72
N TYR A 342 -3.24 7.99 6.63
CA TYR A 342 -2.19 6.99 6.91
C TYR A 342 -2.32 5.69 6.09
N PHE A 343 -3.33 5.59 5.24
CA PHE A 343 -3.56 4.43 4.39
C PHE A 343 -3.01 4.65 2.99
N ASN A 344 -2.79 3.55 2.27
CA ASN A 344 -2.31 3.58 0.88
C ASN A 344 -3.48 3.50 -0.08
N SER A 345 -3.51 4.36 -1.10
CA SER A 345 -4.54 4.36 -2.14
C SER A 345 -4.56 3.05 -2.95
N SER A 346 -3.41 2.42 -3.18
CA SER A 346 -3.34 1.15 -3.92
C SER A 346 -3.95 -0.05 -3.19
N GLY A 347 -4.21 0.05 -1.88
CA GLY A 347 -4.72 -1.05 -1.06
C GLY A 347 -3.68 -2.12 -0.72
N VAL A 348 -2.43 -1.95 -1.13
CA VAL A 348 -1.36 -2.89 -0.81
C VAL A 348 -0.86 -2.63 0.61
N ARG A 349 -0.94 -3.64 1.46
CA ARG A 349 -0.42 -3.59 2.83
C ARG A 349 1.05 -4.04 2.85
N ILE A 350 1.96 -3.16 2.42
CA ILE A 350 3.40 -3.46 2.38
C ILE A 350 3.91 -3.96 3.73
N PHE A 351 3.39 -3.41 4.82
CA PHE A 351 3.78 -3.76 6.18
C PHE A 351 2.75 -4.62 6.92
N LYS A 352 1.94 -5.43 6.20
CA LYS A 352 0.91 -6.28 6.83
C LYS A 352 1.48 -7.19 7.93
N HIS A 353 2.65 -7.74 7.69
CA HIS A 353 3.34 -8.65 8.60
C HIS A 353 4.52 -8.00 9.34
N ALA A 354 4.63 -6.65 9.29
CA ALA A 354 5.74 -5.96 9.94
C ALA A 354 5.85 -6.26 11.44
N GLY A 355 4.72 -6.43 12.13
CA GLY A 355 4.70 -6.78 13.55
C GLY A 355 5.16 -8.20 13.86
N THR A 356 5.18 -9.10 12.88
CA THR A 356 5.62 -10.49 13.03
C THR A 356 7.00 -10.73 12.43
N ASP A 357 7.25 -10.17 11.25
CA ASP A 357 8.47 -10.45 10.50
C ASP A 357 9.63 -9.54 10.92
N TYR A 358 9.34 -8.27 11.23
CA TYR A 358 10.33 -7.28 11.72
C TYR A 358 9.66 -6.31 12.71
N PRO A 359 9.36 -6.78 13.93
CA PRO A 359 8.57 -6.05 14.93
C PRO A 359 9.24 -4.77 15.44
N ARG A 360 10.57 -4.63 15.34
CA ARG A 360 11.31 -3.43 15.79
C ARG A 360 11.43 -2.33 14.73
N PHE A 361 11.19 -2.65 13.45
CA PHE A 361 11.39 -1.72 12.33
C PHE A 361 10.57 -0.44 12.45
N LEU A 362 9.23 -0.54 12.29
CA LEU A 362 8.36 0.64 12.35
C LEU A 362 8.36 1.35 13.71
N PRO A 363 8.37 0.66 14.85
CA PRO A 363 8.51 1.32 16.16
C PRO A 363 9.80 2.15 16.30
N THR A 364 10.92 1.68 15.75
CA THR A 364 12.19 2.42 15.81
C THR A 364 12.16 3.66 14.92
N ILE A 365 11.62 3.57 13.70
CA ILE A 365 11.39 4.74 12.83
C ILE A 365 10.47 5.75 13.53
N ARG A 366 9.36 5.29 14.11
CA ARG A 366 8.44 6.14 14.87
C ARG A 366 9.14 6.87 16.01
N LYS A 367 9.98 6.18 16.77
CA LYS A 367 10.78 6.78 17.87
C LYS A 367 11.74 7.85 17.34
N SER A 368 12.39 7.59 16.21
CA SER A 368 13.27 8.57 15.55
C SER A 368 12.51 9.83 15.13
N ILE A 369 11.32 9.70 14.55
CA ILE A 369 10.48 10.85 14.18
C ILE A 369 10.09 11.65 15.42
N LEU A 370 9.60 10.98 16.46
CA LEU A 370 9.16 11.65 17.70
C LEU A 370 10.29 12.36 18.45
N SER A 371 11.55 11.95 18.30
CA SER A 371 12.70 12.65 18.91
C SER A 371 12.91 14.06 18.34
N HIS A 372 12.42 14.34 17.14
CA HIS A 372 12.56 15.62 16.46
C HIS A 372 11.23 16.37 16.27
N GLU A 373 10.13 15.63 16.16
CA GLU A 373 8.77 16.17 16.02
C GLU A 373 7.82 15.59 17.10
N PRO A 374 7.99 15.92 18.41
CA PRO A 374 7.28 15.26 19.51
C PRO A 374 5.78 15.56 19.57
N LYS A 375 5.30 16.62 18.90
CA LYS A 375 3.91 17.09 18.93
C LYS A 375 3.08 16.68 17.71
N LEU A 376 3.51 15.67 16.95
CA LEU A 376 2.73 15.16 15.81
C LEU A 376 1.44 14.50 16.28
N ALA A 377 0.33 14.79 15.58
CA ALA A 377 -0.92 14.06 15.76
C ALA A 377 -0.74 12.57 15.44
N THR A 378 -1.51 11.71 16.09
CA THR A 378 -1.35 10.24 16.01
C THR A 378 -1.40 9.73 14.57
N ASN A 379 -2.38 10.15 13.77
CA ASN A 379 -2.52 9.70 12.38
C ASN A 379 -1.42 10.28 11.47
N THR A 380 -1.04 11.54 11.67
CA THR A 380 0.08 12.17 10.96
C THR A 380 1.39 11.43 11.23
N LEU A 381 1.66 11.11 12.51
CA LEU A 381 2.84 10.32 12.90
C LEU A 381 2.81 8.91 12.28
N LYS A 382 1.65 8.26 12.26
CA LYS A 382 1.48 6.95 11.62
C LYS A 382 1.74 7.04 10.12
N SER A 383 1.19 8.05 9.45
CA SER A 383 1.43 8.31 8.02
C SER A 383 2.92 8.51 7.72
N LEU A 384 3.59 9.39 8.48
CA LEU A 384 5.02 9.68 8.30
C LEU A 384 5.89 8.45 8.58
N THR A 385 5.56 7.68 9.62
CA THR A 385 6.28 6.43 9.95
C THR A 385 6.24 5.44 8.80
N LEU A 386 5.06 5.24 8.19
CA LEU A 386 4.91 4.35 7.04
C LEU A 386 5.68 4.84 5.82
N ARG A 387 5.64 6.14 5.51
CA ARG A 387 6.33 6.76 4.37
C ARG A 387 7.84 6.70 4.51
N TYR A 388 8.36 7.03 5.68
CA TYR A 388 9.80 6.92 5.96
C TYR A 388 10.26 5.47 6.02
N GLY A 389 9.42 4.55 6.49
CA GLY A 389 9.66 3.11 6.36
C GLY A 389 9.77 2.66 4.91
N GLN A 390 8.91 3.16 4.02
CA GLN A 390 8.99 2.90 2.59
C GLN A 390 10.29 3.43 1.97
N ALA A 391 10.70 4.65 2.32
CA ALA A 391 11.98 5.21 1.86
C ALA A 391 13.18 4.39 2.37
N TYR A 392 13.15 3.94 3.64
CA TYR A 392 14.21 3.10 4.19
C TYR A 392 14.39 1.80 3.42
N ILE A 393 13.31 1.09 3.08
CA ILE A 393 13.40 -0.19 2.35
C ILE A 393 13.86 -0.06 0.89
N MET A 394 13.93 1.15 0.34
CA MET A 394 14.55 1.37 -0.97
C MET A 394 16.06 1.16 -0.93
N GLU A 395 16.68 1.30 0.24
CA GLU A 395 18.13 1.28 0.40
C GLU A 395 18.60 0.14 1.31
N PHE A 396 17.80 -0.21 2.33
CA PHE A 396 18.16 -1.13 3.41
C PHE A 396 17.08 -2.17 3.69
N SER A 397 17.49 -3.24 4.35
CA SER A 397 16.56 -4.26 4.81
C SER A 397 15.84 -3.85 6.10
N PRO A 398 14.52 -4.04 6.23
CA PRO A 398 13.82 -3.83 7.50
C PRO A 398 14.32 -4.77 8.61
N HIS A 399 14.94 -5.89 8.26
CA HIS A 399 15.53 -6.82 9.21
C HIS A 399 16.75 -6.26 9.93
N ASP A 400 17.38 -5.18 9.43
CA ASP A 400 18.53 -4.53 10.10
C ASP A 400 18.18 -3.99 11.49
N PHE A 401 16.91 -3.87 11.82
CA PHE A 401 16.41 -3.46 13.14
C PHE A 401 16.26 -4.63 14.12
N GLU A 402 16.24 -5.85 13.61
CA GLU A 402 16.00 -7.05 14.39
C GLU A 402 17.30 -7.55 15.03
N PRO A 403 17.20 -8.35 16.12
CA PRO A 403 18.38 -8.96 16.73
C PRO A 403 19.17 -9.78 15.71
N LYS A 404 20.49 -9.66 15.77
CA LYS A 404 21.38 -10.39 14.88
C LYS A 404 21.49 -11.85 15.33
N ILE A 405 21.31 -12.78 14.39
CA ILE A 405 21.52 -14.23 14.59
C ILE A 405 22.94 -14.56 14.15
N LYS A 406 23.71 -15.16 15.05
CA LYS A 406 25.07 -15.62 14.77
C LYS A 406 25.00 -17.10 14.40
N ILE A 407 25.35 -17.40 13.16
CA ILE A 407 25.30 -18.75 12.58
C ILE A 407 26.73 -19.20 12.29
N LEU A 408 27.08 -20.39 12.76
CA LEU A 408 28.35 -21.05 12.47
C LEU A 408 28.07 -22.22 11.53
N LEU A 409 28.76 -22.27 10.40
CA LEU A 409 28.79 -23.43 9.53
C LEU A 409 30.05 -24.26 9.82
N LEU A 410 29.83 -25.52 10.13
CA LEU A 410 30.88 -26.51 10.34
C LEU A 410 30.75 -27.59 9.26
N THR A 411 31.84 -27.86 8.54
CA THR A 411 31.84 -28.85 7.45
C THR A 411 33.26 -29.44 7.32
N ASP A 412 33.35 -30.72 6.99
CA ASP A 412 34.60 -31.40 6.62
C ASP A 412 34.88 -31.36 5.12
N SER A 413 33.99 -30.68 4.35
CA SER A 413 34.02 -30.64 2.90
C SER A 413 35.16 -29.76 2.39
N ALA A 414 35.56 -30.00 1.15
CA ALA A 414 36.52 -29.13 0.47
C ALA A 414 35.99 -27.66 0.36
N MET A 415 36.92 -26.68 0.41
CA MET A 415 36.63 -25.24 0.46
C MET A 415 35.61 -24.76 -0.58
N TYR A 416 35.58 -25.34 -1.80
CA TYR A 416 34.61 -24.95 -2.83
C TYR A 416 33.19 -25.43 -2.51
N ILE A 417 33.03 -26.60 -1.87
CA ILE A 417 31.73 -27.11 -1.41
C ILE A 417 31.23 -26.27 -0.23
N GLU A 418 32.08 -25.97 0.73
CA GLU A 418 31.83 -25.07 1.85
C GLU A 418 31.29 -23.71 1.34
N LYS A 419 31.94 -23.13 0.31
CA LYS A 419 31.48 -21.89 -0.32
C LYS A 419 30.09 -22.03 -0.94
N ILE A 420 29.78 -23.15 -1.57
CA ILE A 420 28.46 -23.43 -2.14
C ILE A 420 27.40 -23.52 -1.05
N ILE A 421 27.67 -24.23 0.04
CA ILE A 421 26.76 -24.38 1.18
C ILE A 421 26.50 -23.01 1.81
N SER A 422 27.56 -22.24 2.07
CA SER A 422 27.43 -20.91 2.68
C SER A 422 26.57 -19.99 1.82
N GLN A 423 26.77 -19.97 0.50
CA GLN A 423 25.96 -19.18 -0.42
C GLN A 423 24.47 -19.60 -0.45
N ARG A 424 24.18 -20.90 -0.36
CA ARG A 424 22.81 -21.42 -0.29
C ARG A 424 22.13 -20.97 1.01
N VAL A 425 22.83 -21.02 2.14
CA VAL A 425 22.33 -20.56 3.45
C VAL A 425 22.16 -19.04 3.44
N GLU A 426 23.13 -18.28 2.93
CA GLU A 426 23.02 -16.82 2.77
C GLU A 426 21.80 -16.44 1.94
N ASN A 427 21.62 -17.07 0.78
CA ASN A 427 20.48 -16.81 -0.10
C ASN A 427 19.13 -17.17 0.55
N LEU A 428 19.08 -18.20 1.40
CA LEU A 428 17.90 -18.56 2.15
C LEU A 428 17.51 -17.49 3.19
N LEU A 429 18.50 -16.88 3.85
CA LEU A 429 18.33 -16.02 5.01
C LEU A 429 18.35 -14.53 4.69
N LYS A 430 19.05 -14.09 3.64
CA LYS A 430 19.38 -12.70 3.29
C LYS A 430 18.20 -11.72 3.33
N TYR A 431 17.00 -12.14 2.94
CA TYR A 431 15.81 -11.29 2.91
C TYR A 431 14.81 -11.58 4.04
N ARG A 432 15.22 -12.36 5.05
CA ARG A 432 14.32 -12.84 6.10
C ARG A 432 14.82 -12.56 7.50
N PHE A 433 16.15 -12.43 7.67
CA PHE A 433 16.78 -12.31 9.00
C PHE A 433 17.97 -11.37 8.95
N ASN A 434 18.25 -10.74 10.10
CA ASN A 434 19.53 -10.10 10.36
C ASN A 434 20.48 -11.17 10.91
N PHE A 435 21.51 -11.52 10.17
CA PHE A 435 22.42 -12.61 10.57
C PHE A 435 23.89 -12.33 10.20
N ILE A 436 24.78 -13.06 10.84
CA ILE A 436 26.16 -13.25 10.43
C ILE A 436 26.36 -14.76 10.25
N LEU A 437 26.89 -15.16 9.10
CA LEU A 437 27.33 -16.52 8.85
C LEU A 437 28.86 -16.56 8.89
N GLU A 438 29.41 -17.32 9.83
CA GLU A 438 30.84 -17.56 9.98
C GLU A 438 31.12 -19.04 9.68
N ILE A 439 32.33 -19.33 9.21
CA ILE A 439 32.72 -20.68 8.83
C ILE A 439 33.88 -21.07 9.73
N ASP A 440 33.85 -22.27 10.29
CA ASP A 440 34.83 -22.92 11.15
C ASP A 440 35.22 -22.20 12.46
N ARG A 441 35.33 -20.87 12.41
CA ARG A 441 35.81 -20.08 13.57
C ARG A 441 34.88 -18.94 13.91
N PRO A 442 34.03 -19.07 14.91
CA PRO A 442 33.15 -18.00 15.31
C PRO A 442 33.89 -16.92 16.07
N SER A 443 33.56 -15.66 15.80
CA SER A 443 34.04 -14.46 16.51
C SER A 443 33.48 -14.37 17.94
N SER A 444 32.42 -15.11 18.22
CA SER A 444 31.71 -15.14 19.51
C SER A 444 30.80 -16.39 19.54
N THR A 445 30.23 -16.74 20.71
CA THR A 445 29.30 -17.87 20.83
C THR A 445 28.20 -17.77 19.76
N PRO A 446 28.04 -18.80 18.89
CA PRO A 446 27.01 -18.86 17.88
C PRO A 446 25.63 -19.13 18.51
N ASP A 447 24.58 -18.58 17.93
CA ASP A 447 23.21 -18.89 18.31
C ASP A 447 22.70 -20.18 17.61
N LEU A 448 23.22 -20.46 16.41
CA LEU A 448 22.87 -21.62 15.61
C LEU A 448 24.14 -22.21 14.98
N ILE A 449 24.31 -23.51 15.08
CA ILE A 449 25.35 -24.25 14.38
C ILE A 449 24.71 -25.11 13.31
N LEU A 450 25.18 -24.97 12.07
CA LEU A 450 24.84 -25.83 10.95
C LEU A 450 25.97 -26.76 10.68
N GLU A 451 25.71 -28.08 10.78
CA GLU A 451 26.72 -29.15 10.65
C GLU A 451 26.36 -30.01 9.43
N THR A 452 27.35 -30.35 8.60
CA THR A 452 27.18 -31.32 7.51
C THR A 452 27.61 -32.70 7.89
N ASP A 453 28.35 -32.86 9.00
CA ASP A 453 28.81 -34.11 9.55
C ASP A 453 28.87 -34.05 11.11
N VAL A 454 29.14 -35.16 11.76
CA VAL A 454 29.26 -35.23 13.24
C VAL A 454 30.60 -34.62 13.62
N ILE A 455 30.58 -33.39 14.13
CA ILE A 455 31.78 -32.69 14.58
C ILE A 455 31.68 -32.48 16.09
N ASP A 456 32.76 -32.85 16.80
CA ASP A 456 32.89 -32.53 18.24
C ASP A 456 33.13 -31.02 18.39
N THR A 457 32.28 -30.34 19.14
CA THR A 457 32.35 -28.90 19.32
C THR A 457 32.29 -28.48 20.78
N LYS A 458 32.98 -27.38 21.07
CA LYS A 458 33.03 -26.77 22.41
C LYS A 458 31.77 -25.95 22.78
N TYR A 459 30.82 -25.82 21.86
CA TYR A 459 29.64 -24.92 22.02
C TYR A 459 28.41 -25.73 22.42
N SER A 460 28.34 -26.17 23.69
CA SER A 460 27.24 -27.00 24.20
C SER A 460 25.88 -26.32 24.24
N ASP A 461 25.85 -24.99 24.39
CA ASP A 461 24.62 -24.21 24.60
C ASP A 461 23.98 -23.68 23.31
N SER A 462 24.64 -23.92 22.16
CA SER A 462 24.14 -23.46 20.87
C SER A 462 23.18 -24.49 20.27
N LYS A 463 22.09 -23.97 19.62
CA LYS A 463 21.18 -24.82 18.85
C LYS A 463 21.93 -25.43 17.66
N ARG A 464 21.75 -26.74 17.42
CA ARG A 464 22.43 -27.44 16.31
C ARG A 464 21.45 -28.04 15.32
N LEU A 465 21.79 -27.97 14.04
CA LEU A 465 21.06 -28.58 12.95
C LEU A 465 22.04 -29.31 12.03
N PHE A 466 21.79 -30.58 11.78
CA PHE A 466 22.44 -31.33 10.71
C PHE A 466 21.75 -30.96 9.38
N ILE A 467 22.56 -30.61 8.39
CA ILE A 467 22.10 -30.25 7.06
C ILE A 467 22.84 -31.04 5.98
N ASN A 468 22.17 -31.33 4.87
CA ASN A 468 22.80 -31.93 3.71
C ASN A 468 23.65 -30.91 2.95
N LEU A 469 24.70 -31.36 2.26
CA LEU A 469 25.56 -30.51 1.43
C LEU A 469 24.75 -29.71 0.38
N GLU A 470 23.60 -30.22 -0.06
CA GLU A 470 22.72 -29.55 -1.02
C GLU A 470 21.73 -28.57 -0.37
N VAL A 471 21.66 -28.50 0.96
CA VAL A 471 20.64 -27.74 1.72
C VAL A 471 19.24 -28.09 1.19
N ALA A 472 18.85 -29.34 1.42
CA ALA A 472 17.60 -29.93 0.94
C ALA A 472 16.35 -29.13 1.43
N PRO A 473 15.17 -29.29 0.83
CA PRO A 473 13.96 -28.58 1.23
C PRO A 473 13.65 -28.68 2.72
N LYS A 474 13.84 -29.86 3.33
CA LYS A 474 13.66 -30.07 4.77
C LYS A 474 14.68 -29.29 5.61
N ASP A 475 15.93 -29.20 5.16
CA ASP A 475 16.98 -28.43 5.85
C ASP A 475 16.63 -26.95 5.83
N ARG A 476 16.14 -26.43 4.69
CA ARG A 476 15.69 -25.03 4.56
C ARG A 476 14.57 -24.70 5.55
N GLU A 477 13.59 -25.57 5.69
CA GLU A 477 12.48 -25.41 6.63
C GLU A 477 12.98 -25.42 8.08
N ASN A 478 13.86 -26.37 8.44
CA ASN A 478 14.46 -26.48 9.76
C ASN A 478 15.30 -25.23 10.11
N ILE A 479 16.14 -24.74 9.19
CA ILE A 479 16.94 -23.52 9.38
C ILE A 479 16.04 -22.32 9.63
N LEU A 480 15.00 -22.13 8.80
CA LEU A 480 14.06 -21.01 8.96
C LEU A 480 13.31 -21.08 10.30
N THR A 481 12.91 -22.27 10.72
CA THR A 481 12.22 -22.49 12.01
C THR A 481 13.17 -22.19 13.17
N ALA A 482 14.39 -22.72 13.13
CA ALA A 482 15.40 -22.45 14.16
C ALA A 482 15.70 -20.95 14.31
N CYS A 483 15.88 -20.25 13.19
CA CYS A 483 16.10 -18.79 13.21
C CYS A 483 14.91 -18.02 13.82
N LYS A 484 13.67 -18.42 13.52
CA LYS A 484 12.47 -17.83 14.13
C LYS A 484 12.41 -18.06 15.64
N ASP A 485 12.75 -19.25 16.10
CA ASP A 485 12.74 -19.56 17.53
C ASP A 485 13.82 -18.77 18.27
N ILE A 486 15.03 -18.71 17.73
CA ILE A 486 16.12 -17.89 18.29
C ILE A 486 15.72 -16.40 18.37
N LEU A 487 15.03 -15.86 17.37
CA LEU A 487 14.53 -14.50 17.45
C LEU A 487 13.51 -14.33 18.57
N LYS A 488 12.58 -15.28 18.76
CA LYS A 488 11.61 -15.22 19.87
C LYS A 488 12.30 -15.17 21.25
N GLU A 489 13.40 -15.90 21.40
CA GLU A 489 14.20 -15.90 22.64
C GLU A 489 14.96 -14.57 22.86
N LYS A 490 15.27 -13.84 21.77
CA LYS A 490 15.98 -12.55 21.81
C LYS A 490 15.06 -11.33 21.97
N TYR A 491 13.74 -11.51 21.89
CA TYR A 491 12.75 -10.46 22.12
C TYR A 491 12.34 -10.34 23.58
#